data_a27ec757eb007c6de7a13f13689c792c
#
_entry.id   a27ec757eb007c6de7a13f13689c792c
#
_cell.length_a   1.000
_cell.length_b   1.000
_cell.length_c   1.000
_cell.angle_alpha   90.00
_cell.angle_beta   90.00
_cell.angle_gamma   90.00
#
_symmetry.space_group_name_H-M   'P 1'
#
loop_
_entity.id
_entity.type
_entity.pdbx_description
1 polymer ?
#
loop_
_entity_poly.entity_id
_entity_poly.type
_entity_poly.pdbx_seq_one_letter_code
_entity_poly.pdbx_strand_id
1 'polypeptide(L)' 'MKKSIQIKYYYVIINQNNEVFIRKFLSKVESLTNIAQNTLSKHFSIYKTPYKNNNFTIFKTSNVDLKSFNKGNKYNFII' A
#
# COMPACT_ATOMS: atom_id res chain seq x y z
N MET A 1 -9.45 26.98 -14.13
CA MET A 1 -8.59 25.87 -14.25
C MET A 1 -9.07 24.66 -13.50
N LYS A 2 -8.91 23.56 -14.13
CA LYS A 2 -9.38 22.38 -13.53
C LYS A 2 -8.36 21.77 -12.63
N LYS A 3 -8.77 21.39 -11.49
CA LYS A 3 -7.87 20.80 -10.56
C LYS A 3 -8.04 19.32 -10.53
N SER A 4 -7.02 18.58 -10.81
CA SER A 4 -7.12 17.15 -10.72
C SER A 4 -6.85 16.69 -9.33
N ILE A 5 -7.47 15.60 -8.96
CA ILE A 5 -7.19 14.97 -7.70
C ILE A 5 -5.87 14.26 -7.83
N GLN A 6 -4.95 14.60 -6.95
CA GLN A 6 -3.65 13.96 -6.97
C GLN A 6 -3.56 12.91 -5.90
N ILE A 7 -3.13 11.74 -6.30
CA ILE A 7 -2.88 10.65 -5.37
C ILE A 7 -1.44 10.77 -4.92
N LYS A 8 -1.24 11.23 -3.70
CA LYS A 8 0.10 11.45 -3.19
C LYS A 8 0.72 10.19 -2.65
N TYR A 9 -0.10 9.26 -2.23
CA TYR A 9 0.38 8.04 -1.61
C TYR A 9 -0.27 6.84 -2.25
N TYR A 10 0.44 5.74 -2.20
CA TYR A 10 -0.05 4.46 -2.63
C TYR A 10 0.11 3.49 -1.48
N TYR A 11 -0.65 2.42 -1.53
CA TYR A 11 -0.49 1.34 -0.56
C TYR A 11 0.10 0.15 -1.29
N VAL A 12 1.22 -0.33 -0.78
CA VAL A 12 1.91 -1.49 -1.35
C VAL A 12 1.70 -2.64 -0.40
N ILE A 13 1.06 -3.68 -0.88
CA ILE A 13 0.68 -4.83 -0.07
C ILE A 13 1.51 -6.03 -0.53
N ILE A 14 2.24 -6.63 0.40
CA ILE A 14 3.06 -7.79 0.12
C ILE A 14 2.51 -8.96 0.91
N ASN A 15 2.16 -10.03 0.24
CA ASN A 15 1.62 -11.20 0.90
C ASN A 15 2.72 -12.21 1.25
N GLN A 16 2.33 -13.36 1.77
CA GLN A 16 3.28 -14.38 2.20
C GLN A 16 4.12 -14.94 1.08
N ASN A 17 3.63 -14.87 -0.14
CA ASN A 17 4.33 -15.40 -1.30
C ASN A 17 5.20 -14.34 -1.98
N ASN A 18 5.38 -13.19 -1.35
CA ASN A 18 6.14 -12.06 -1.92
C ASN A 18 5.50 -11.49 -3.17
N GLU A 19 4.21 -11.67 -3.32
CA GLU A 19 3.47 -10.99 -4.38
C GLU A 19 3.15 -9.58 -3.92
N VAL A 20 3.32 -8.62 -4.82
CA VAL A 20 3.16 -7.22 -4.49
C VAL A 20 1.95 -6.67 -5.22
N PHE A 21 1.05 -6.09 -4.45
CA PHE A 21 -0.15 -5.44 -4.98
C PHE A 21 -0.07 -3.96 -4.66
N ILE A 22 -0.47 -3.13 -5.60
CA ILE A 22 -0.44 -1.70 -5.41
C ILE A 22 -1.86 -1.16 -5.53
N ARG A 23 -2.29 -0.44 -4.51
CA ARG A 23 -3.64 0.14 -4.49
C ARG A 23 -3.56 1.60 -4.09
N LYS A 24 -4.48 2.39 -4.62
CA LYS A 24 -4.50 3.83 -4.35
C LYS A 24 -5.39 4.20 -3.18
N PHE A 25 -6.38 3.39 -2.87
CA PHE A 25 -7.36 3.72 -1.86
C PHE A 25 -7.45 2.62 -0.81
N LEU A 26 -7.70 3.05 0.43
CA LEU A 26 -7.85 2.10 1.53
C LEU A 26 -9.01 1.14 1.33
N SER A 27 -10.07 1.59 0.66
CA SER A 27 -11.19 0.69 0.38
C SER A 27 -10.75 -0.49 -0.49
N LYS A 28 -9.81 -0.25 -1.40
CA LYS A 28 -9.28 -1.31 -2.24
C LYS A 28 -8.34 -2.22 -1.47
N VAL A 29 -7.59 -1.65 -0.54
CA VAL A 29 -6.74 -2.45 0.34
C VAL A 29 -7.59 -3.36 1.20
N GLU A 30 -8.67 -2.84 1.74
CA GLU A 30 -9.58 -3.65 2.55
C GLU A 30 -10.16 -4.79 1.73
N SER A 31 -10.57 -4.51 0.50
CA SER A 31 -11.11 -5.55 -0.38
C SER A 31 -10.10 -6.66 -0.64
N LEU A 32 -8.85 -6.29 -0.75
CA LEU A 32 -7.78 -7.24 -1.05
C LEU A 32 -7.37 -8.06 0.17
N THR A 33 -7.28 -7.41 1.33
CA THR A 33 -6.67 -8.01 2.51
C THR A 33 -7.66 -8.36 3.60
N ASN A 34 -8.88 -7.86 3.50
CA ASN A 34 -9.90 -8.02 4.53
C ASN A 34 -9.53 -7.34 5.85
N ILE A 35 -8.61 -6.40 5.80
CA ILE A 35 -8.22 -5.60 6.96
C ILE A 35 -9.03 -4.31 6.90
N ALA A 36 -9.70 -3.96 7.99
CA ALA A 36 -10.58 -2.81 8.02
C ALA A 36 -9.83 -1.51 7.71
N GLN A 37 -10.48 -0.63 6.96
CA GLN A 37 -9.90 0.66 6.62
C GLN A 37 -9.53 1.45 7.86
N ASN A 38 -10.38 1.41 8.89
CA ASN A 38 -10.11 2.14 10.12
C ASN A 38 -8.85 1.65 10.81
N THR A 39 -8.60 0.35 10.76
CA THR A 39 -7.40 -0.22 11.34
C THR A 39 -6.16 0.33 10.65
N LEU A 40 -6.18 0.33 9.33
CA LEU A 40 -5.04 0.83 8.55
C LEU A 40 -4.87 2.33 8.70
N SER A 41 -5.97 3.06 8.66
CA SER A 41 -5.94 4.50 8.78
C SER A 41 -5.35 4.92 10.13
N LYS A 42 -5.77 4.26 11.20
CA LYS A 42 -5.25 4.53 12.52
C LYS A 42 -3.77 4.22 12.61
N HIS A 43 -3.38 3.08 12.06
CA HIS A 43 -1.98 2.69 12.11
C HIS A 43 -1.10 3.74 11.43
N PHE A 44 -1.47 4.15 10.21
CA PHE A 44 -0.64 5.07 9.45
C PHE A 44 -0.72 6.50 9.96
N SER A 45 -1.72 6.83 10.78
CA SER A 45 -1.74 8.16 11.40
C SER A 45 -0.86 8.22 12.64
N ILE A 46 -0.59 7.10 13.27
CA ILE A 46 0.21 7.03 14.49
C ILE A 46 1.65 6.63 14.19
N TYR A 47 1.81 5.63 13.34
CA TYR A 47 3.11 5.06 13.07
C TYR A 47 3.52 5.31 11.63
N LYS A 48 4.82 5.48 11.42
CA LYS A 48 5.38 5.65 10.08
C LYS A 48 5.91 4.34 9.52
N THR A 49 5.75 3.27 10.27
CA THR A 49 6.22 1.96 9.86
C THR A 49 5.12 1.21 9.11
N PRO A 50 5.47 0.18 8.36
CA PRO A 50 4.45 -0.62 7.68
C PRO A 50 3.54 -1.32 8.66
N TYR A 51 2.32 -1.57 8.23
CA TYR A 51 1.39 -2.40 8.98
C TYR A 51 1.67 -3.86 8.64
N LYS A 52 1.79 -4.70 9.66
CA LYS A 52 2.06 -6.12 9.44
C LYS A 52 1.10 -6.98 10.21
N ASN A 53 0.70 -8.06 9.59
CA ASN A 53 0.02 -9.13 10.30
C ASN A 53 0.57 -10.45 9.76
N ASN A 54 -0.08 -11.56 10.09
CA ASN A 54 0.43 -12.86 9.70
C ASN A 54 0.42 -13.09 8.19
N ASN A 55 -0.42 -12.37 7.47
CA ASN A 55 -0.63 -12.61 6.04
C ASN A 55 -0.08 -11.53 5.14
N PHE A 56 0.04 -10.31 5.64
CA PHE A 56 0.36 -9.18 4.78
C PHE A 56 1.28 -8.19 5.45
N THR A 57 2.07 -7.51 4.64
CA THR A 57 2.82 -6.32 5.03
C THR A 57 2.32 -5.20 4.13
N ILE A 58 1.88 -4.09 4.72
CA ILE A 58 1.30 -3.00 3.97
C ILE A 58 2.07 -1.72 4.22
N PHE A 59 2.56 -1.12 3.15
CA PHE A 59 3.30 0.13 3.21
C PHE A 59 2.44 1.25 2.66
N LYS A 60 2.53 2.41 3.29
CA LYS A 60 1.99 3.64 2.71
C LYS A 60 3.17 4.39 2.14
N THR A 61 3.22 4.54 0.83
CA THR A 61 4.40 5.02 0.16
C THR A 61 4.08 6.15 -0.81
N SER A 62 5.06 6.98 -1.10
CA SER A 62 4.92 8.06 -2.05
C SER A 62 5.20 7.56 -3.46
N ASN A 63 4.95 8.41 -4.45
CA ASN A 63 5.26 8.07 -5.84
C ASN A 63 6.73 7.76 -6.03
N VAL A 64 7.59 8.48 -5.33
CA VAL A 64 9.02 8.28 -5.46
C VAL A 64 9.42 6.92 -4.92
N ASP A 65 8.89 6.61 -3.75
CA ASP A 65 9.20 5.33 -3.11
C ASP A 65 8.61 4.16 -3.91
N LEU A 66 7.48 4.40 -4.55
CA LEU A 66 6.88 3.37 -5.39
C LEU A 66 7.81 3.00 -6.55
N LYS A 67 8.47 3.98 -7.11
CA LYS A 67 9.43 3.72 -8.18
C LYS A 67 10.59 2.87 -7.69
N SER A 68 10.98 3.04 -6.44
CA SER A 68 12.04 2.22 -5.86
C SER A 68 11.61 0.76 -5.76
N PHE A 69 10.36 0.52 -5.42
CA PHE A 69 9.84 -0.85 -5.40
C PHE A 69 9.93 -1.48 -6.79
N ASN A 70 9.52 -0.73 -7.80
CA ASN A 70 9.58 -1.22 -9.17
C ASN A 70 11.00 -1.54 -9.60
N LYS A 71 11.94 -0.68 -9.21
CA LYS A 71 13.32 -0.86 -9.58
C LYS A 71 13.94 -2.08 -8.91
N GLY A 72 13.57 -2.34 -7.67
CA GLY A 72 14.13 -3.44 -6.94
C GLY A 72 13.84 -4.77 -7.57
N ASN A 73 12.67 -4.88 -8.15
CA ASN A 73 12.31 -6.07 -8.92
C ASN A 73 12.42 -7.38 -8.16
N LYS A 74 12.25 -7.31 -6.86
CA LYS A 74 12.34 -8.50 -6.03
C LYS A 74 11.01 -9.19 -5.86
N TYR A 75 9.92 -8.50 -6.15
CA TYR A 75 8.59 -8.98 -5.88
C TYR A 75 7.80 -9.11 -7.15
N ASN A 76 6.78 -9.94 -7.13
CA ASN A 76 5.85 -10.08 -8.24
C ASN A 76 4.85 -8.94 -8.19
N PHE A 77 4.88 -8.07 -9.17
CA PHE A 77 3.98 -6.92 -9.18
C PHE A 77 2.68 -7.25 -9.86
N ILE A 78 1.59 -7.01 -9.14
CA ILE A 78 0.24 -7.19 -9.65
C ILE A 78 -0.52 -5.91 -9.33
N ILE A 79 -0.98 -5.23 -10.35
CA ILE A 79 -1.67 -3.96 -10.19
C ILE A 79 -3.13 -4.08 -10.54
#